data_3c7161aaaae8c9c64d9ba65eda7b201b
#
_entry.id   3c7161aaaae8c9c64d9ba65eda7b201b
#
_cell.length_a   1.000
_cell.length_b   1.000
_cell.length_c   1.000
_cell.angle_alpha   90.00
_cell.angle_beta   90.00
_cell.angle_gamma   90.00
#
_symmetry.space_group_name_H-M   'P 1'
#
loop_
_entity.id
_entity.type
_entity.pdbx_description
1 polymer ?
#
loop_
_entity_poly.entity_id
_entity_poly.type
_entity_poly.pdbx_seq_one_letter_code
_entity_poly.pdbx_strand_id
1 'polypeptide(L)'
;MKTALTSEIVVASPIDDATASRRILHRAGLVAGVSLLCAGLVACVESGPTPSTTAPQTAAAPPPLPPILPFDQAVANAANTVFTAAPAGSYRVVIDPLVDGVTGYGSRATDGIQAQVTDLVQRQYPRFSIEKFSPDALKESPLVLVGTFTPVNGQNQTTGQREAYRFCLVLGDLKTGKVVAKGVARSQLTGVDATPTTVFRESPVWTADPATQAYISTCQATKVGDPINKEFLDGLRTASLISQGDQAYNAGQYQSALSLYTAAKTSPAGDQLKAYNGIYLTRWKLNQVAEASTAFGDAIAYGLSRNRLAVKFLFQPGSTQFYRDPQVSGQYPIWLEQIAQQTAQQTAKANGCIEVTGHTSRTGSQQINEQLSLQRANYVKGQLERDAPQLSGHLIANGAASSQMMVGTGKDDLSDALDRRVEFKPIPKCG
;
A
#
# COMPACT_ATOMS: atom_id res chain seq x y z
N MET A 1 55.80 -10.04 -27.12
CA MET A 1 55.27 -10.95 -28.16
C MET A 1 53.81 -10.64 -28.34
N LYS A 2 53.47 -10.19 -29.53
CA LYS A 2 52.16 -9.85 -30.03
C LYS A 2 51.34 -11.11 -30.24
N THR A 3 50.06 -11.11 -29.97
CA THR A 3 49.05 -11.63 -30.89
C THR A 3 47.70 -11.00 -30.59
N ALA A 4 47.22 -10.25 -31.56
CA ALA A 4 45.87 -9.73 -31.68
C ALA A 4 45.00 -10.83 -32.32
N LEU A 5 43.77 -10.93 -31.93
CA LEU A 5 42.71 -11.62 -32.69
C LEU A 5 41.47 -10.71 -32.77
N THR A 6 41.30 -10.22 -33.97
CA THR A 6 40.08 -9.57 -34.51
C THR A 6 39.07 -10.65 -34.88
N SER A 7 37.77 -10.43 -34.63
CA SER A 7 36.67 -11.04 -35.38
C SER A 7 35.44 -10.14 -35.30
N GLU A 8 35.10 -9.82 -36.30
CA GLU A 8 34.15 -9.42 -37.33
C GLU A 8 32.73 -9.19 -36.84
N ILE A 9 32.30 -8.02 -37.18
CA ILE A 9 30.91 -7.52 -37.13
C ILE A 9 30.16 -8.12 -38.33
N VAL A 10 29.06 -8.83 -38.10
CA VAL A 10 28.07 -9.15 -39.10
C VAL A 10 26.89 -8.21 -38.98
N VAL A 11 26.78 -7.32 -39.97
CA VAL A 11 25.63 -6.44 -40.20
C VAL A 11 24.63 -7.25 -41.03
N ALA A 12 23.38 -7.35 -40.61
CA ALA A 12 22.27 -7.76 -41.44
C ALA A 12 21.23 -6.63 -41.48
N SER A 13 21.03 -6.13 -42.69
CA SER A 13 20.06 -5.10 -43.07
C SER A 13 18.68 -5.70 -43.38
N PRO A 14 17.63 -4.86 -43.59
CA PRO A 14 16.27 -5.12 -43.29
C PRO A 14 15.47 -5.73 -44.44
N ILE A 15 14.32 -6.30 -44.13
CA ILE A 15 13.33 -6.70 -45.13
C ILE A 15 12.08 -5.84 -44.93
N ASP A 16 11.73 -5.16 -45.99
CA ASP A 16 10.52 -4.36 -46.21
C ASP A 16 9.29 -5.24 -46.47
N ASP A 17 8.12 -4.58 -46.33
CA ASP A 17 6.85 -4.82 -47.03
C ASP A 17 5.82 -5.68 -46.26
N ALA A 18 4.58 -5.25 -46.08
CA ALA A 18 3.61 -4.68 -46.99
C ALA A 18 2.33 -4.25 -46.25
N THR A 19 1.84 -3.15 -46.65
CA THR A 19 0.51 -2.55 -46.45
C THR A 19 -0.67 -3.49 -46.62
N ALA A 20 -1.65 -3.41 -45.68
CA ALA A 20 -3.05 -3.77 -45.99
C ALA A 20 -4.03 -2.85 -45.28
N SER A 21 -4.42 -1.82 -45.99
CA SER A 21 -5.56 -0.95 -45.74
C SER A 21 -6.87 -1.74 -45.84
N ARG A 22 -7.74 -1.78 -44.84
CA ARG A 22 -9.14 -2.15 -44.98
C ARG A 22 -10.06 -1.02 -44.57
N ARG A 23 -10.68 -0.43 -45.60
CA ARG A 23 -11.74 0.57 -45.56
C ARG A 23 -13.00 -0.03 -44.93
N ILE A 24 -13.58 0.66 -43.96
CA ILE A 24 -14.95 0.42 -43.49
C ILE A 24 -15.89 1.30 -44.30
N LEU A 25 -16.80 0.67 -45.04
CA LEU A 25 -17.89 1.31 -45.75
C LEU A 25 -19.07 1.56 -44.81
N HIS A 26 -19.45 2.80 -44.71
CA HIS A 26 -20.77 3.19 -44.21
C HIS A 26 -21.83 2.87 -45.27
N ARG A 27 -22.92 2.22 -44.89
CA ARG A 27 -24.18 2.21 -45.63
C ARG A 27 -25.29 2.73 -44.75
N ALA A 28 -25.74 3.91 -45.09
CA ALA A 28 -27.03 4.45 -44.71
C ALA A 28 -28.09 3.86 -45.64
N GLY A 29 -29.21 3.40 -45.10
CA GLY A 29 -30.36 2.91 -45.85
C GLY A 29 -31.64 3.56 -45.34
N LEU A 30 -32.27 4.25 -46.24
CA LEU A 30 -33.50 5.06 -46.08
C LEU A 30 -34.74 4.18 -45.89
N VAL A 31 -35.68 4.77 -45.11
CA VAL A 31 -37.05 4.35 -44.88
C VAL A 31 -37.92 4.63 -46.13
N ALA A 32 -38.76 3.71 -46.49
CA ALA A 32 -40.00 4.02 -47.26
C ALA A 32 -41.13 3.09 -46.82
N GLY A 33 -42.18 3.69 -46.30
CA GLY A 33 -43.40 3.01 -45.91
C GLY A 33 -44.32 2.69 -47.11
N VAL A 34 -45.06 1.61 -46.97
CA VAL A 34 -46.33 1.41 -47.72
C VAL A 34 -47.32 0.71 -46.78
N SER A 35 -48.43 1.38 -46.59
CA SER A 35 -49.66 0.82 -45.99
C SER A 35 -50.45 0.11 -47.11
N LEU A 36 -51.02 -1.06 -46.86
CA LEU A 36 -52.27 -1.49 -47.48
C LEU A 36 -52.98 -2.59 -46.67
N LEU A 37 -54.25 -2.45 -46.67
CA LEU A 37 -55.33 -3.17 -45.99
C LEU A 37 -55.52 -4.64 -46.42
N CYS A 38 -56.19 -5.36 -45.54
CA CYS A 38 -57.33 -6.22 -45.69
C CYS A 38 -57.19 -7.73 -45.47
N ALA A 39 -58.13 -8.14 -44.69
CA ALA A 39 -58.95 -9.34 -44.75
C ALA A 39 -58.52 -10.59 -43.98
N GLY A 40 -59.39 -10.94 -43.09
CA GLY A 40 -59.40 -11.97 -42.11
C GLY A 40 -59.31 -13.42 -42.66
N LEU A 41 -58.78 -14.23 -41.78
CA LEU A 41 -59.03 -15.66 -41.70
C LEU A 41 -58.87 -16.12 -40.25
N VAL A 42 -59.94 -16.70 -39.74
CA VAL A 42 -60.00 -17.36 -38.42
C VAL A 42 -59.14 -18.65 -38.54
N ALA A 43 -58.12 -18.74 -37.70
CA ALA A 43 -57.39 -20.00 -37.53
C ALA A 43 -57.07 -20.21 -36.05
N CYS A 44 -57.25 -21.42 -35.61
CA CYS A 44 -57.24 -21.97 -34.27
C CYS A 44 -56.03 -21.52 -33.44
N VAL A 45 -56.31 -21.13 -32.20
CA VAL A 45 -55.32 -20.84 -31.15
C VAL A 45 -54.79 -22.17 -30.65
N GLU A 46 -53.56 -22.47 -31.01
CA GLU A 46 -52.72 -23.41 -30.27
C GLU A 46 -52.03 -22.66 -29.11
N SER A 47 -52.32 -23.15 -27.90
CA SER A 47 -51.75 -22.60 -26.66
C SER A 47 -50.27 -22.92 -26.60
N GLY A 48 -49.40 -21.99 -27.05
CA GLY A 48 -47.98 -22.04 -26.81
C GLY A 48 -47.65 -21.75 -25.34
N PRO A 49 -46.56 -22.31 -24.77
CA PRO A 49 -46.20 -22.09 -23.39
C PRO A 49 -45.89 -20.61 -23.15
N THR A 50 -46.55 -20.02 -22.16
CA THR A 50 -46.28 -18.69 -21.65
C THR A 50 -44.84 -18.54 -21.22
N PRO A 51 -44.10 -17.52 -21.66
CA PRO A 51 -42.75 -17.26 -21.12
C PRO A 51 -42.89 -16.97 -19.62
N SER A 52 -42.26 -17.85 -18.82
CA SER A 52 -42.12 -17.60 -17.39
C SER A 52 -41.32 -16.32 -17.18
N THR A 53 -41.99 -15.28 -16.76
CA THR A 53 -41.33 -14.05 -16.29
C THR A 53 -40.58 -14.41 -15.01
N THR A 54 -39.28 -14.68 -15.10
CA THR A 54 -38.42 -14.82 -13.94
C THR A 54 -38.44 -13.48 -13.21
N ALA A 55 -39.06 -13.44 -12.05
CA ALA A 55 -39.06 -12.27 -11.17
C ALA A 55 -37.59 -11.89 -10.91
N PRO A 56 -37.26 -10.58 -10.87
CA PRO A 56 -35.91 -10.16 -10.54
C PRO A 56 -35.54 -10.75 -9.18
N GLN A 57 -34.50 -11.57 -9.15
CA GLN A 57 -33.92 -12.07 -7.90
C GLN A 57 -33.46 -10.85 -7.11
N THR A 58 -34.15 -10.51 -6.05
CA THR A 58 -33.76 -9.48 -5.10
C THR A 58 -32.40 -9.91 -4.54
N ALA A 59 -31.33 -9.18 -4.85
CA ALA A 59 -30.03 -9.44 -4.29
C ALA A 59 -30.16 -9.46 -2.76
N ALA A 60 -29.75 -10.55 -2.14
CA ALA A 60 -29.79 -10.69 -0.69
C ALA A 60 -29.07 -9.51 -0.04
N ALA A 61 -29.71 -8.85 0.93
CA ALA A 61 -29.10 -7.76 1.68
C ALA A 61 -27.73 -8.22 2.23
N PRO A 62 -26.70 -7.37 2.16
CA PRO A 62 -25.39 -7.73 2.71
C PRO A 62 -25.54 -8.09 4.20
N PRO A 63 -24.78 -9.07 4.71
CA PRO A 63 -24.85 -9.47 6.11
C PRO A 63 -24.57 -8.26 7.02
N PRO A 64 -25.24 -8.18 8.19
CA PRO A 64 -25.03 -7.08 9.12
C PRO A 64 -23.58 -7.02 9.58
N LEU A 65 -23.08 -5.79 9.78
CA LEU A 65 -21.73 -5.57 10.26
C LEU A 65 -21.57 -6.11 11.69
N PRO A 66 -20.38 -6.65 12.06
CA PRO A 66 -20.09 -7.02 13.44
C PRO A 66 -20.32 -5.85 14.41
N PRO A 67 -20.77 -6.12 15.65
CA PRO A 67 -20.93 -5.06 16.66
C PRO A 67 -19.59 -4.41 17.00
N ILE A 68 -19.65 -3.14 17.40
CA ILE A 68 -18.49 -2.40 17.89
C ILE A 68 -18.27 -2.76 19.36
N LEU A 69 -17.16 -3.43 19.66
CA LEU A 69 -16.81 -3.92 20.99
C LEU A 69 -15.72 -3.04 21.64
N PRO A 70 -15.49 -3.11 22.95
CA PRO A 70 -14.23 -2.69 23.56
C PRO A 70 -13.04 -3.35 22.87
N PHE A 71 -11.90 -2.63 22.81
CA PHE A 71 -10.74 -3.06 22.01
C PHE A 71 -10.29 -4.50 22.31
N ASP A 72 -10.02 -4.82 23.58
CA ASP A 72 -9.53 -6.15 23.97
C ASP A 72 -10.54 -7.26 23.67
N GLN A 73 -11.83 -6.98 23.80
CA GLN A 73 -12.90 -7.94 23.45
C GLN A 73 -12.96 -8.17 21.94
N ALA A 74 -12.75 -7.13 21.13
CA ALA A 74 -12.71 -7.26 19.67
C ALA A 74 -11.52 -8.10 19.21
N VAL A 75 -10.34 -7.91 19.83
CA VAL A 75 -9.15 -8.73 19.56
C VAL A 75 -9.41 -10.20 19.93
N ALA A 76 -9.90 -10.44 21.14
CA ALA A 76 -10.20 -11.80 21.59
C ALA A 76 -11.26 -12.48 20.70
N ASN A 77 -12.31 -11.74 20.29
CA ASN A 77 -13.36 -12.26 19.41
C ASN A 77 -12.79 -12.68 18.04
N ALA A 78 -12.01 -11.81 17.40
CA ALA A 78 -11.37 -12.11 16.12
C ALA A 78 -10.44 -13.33 16.23
N ALA A 79 -9.59 -13.38 17.26
CA ALA A 79 -8.66 -14.47 17.49
C ALA A 79 -9.37 -15.79 17.76
N ASN A 80 -10.37 -15.81 18.67
CA ASN A 80 -11.16 -16.99 18.97
C ASN A 80 -11.87 -17.52 17.72
N THR A 81 -12.45 -16.64 16.90
CA THR A 81 -13.07 -17.04 15.63
C THR A 81 -12.07 -17.77 14.72
N VAL A 82 -10.85 -17.26 14.58
CA VAL A 82 -9.80 -17.87 13.75
C VAL A 82 -9.38 -19.24 14.31
N PHE A 83 -8.97 -19.29 15.58
CA PHE A 83 -8.36 -20.50 16.14
C PHE A 83 -9.37 -21.63 16.44
N THR A 84 -10.65 -21.28 16.66
CA THR A 84 -11.74 -22.27 16.75
C THR A 84 -12.08 -22.88 15.39
N ALA A 85 -12.11 -22.06 14.34
CA ALA A 85 -12.45 -22.50 12.98
C ALA A 85 -11.29 -23.17 12.25
N ALA A 86 -10.06 -23.06 12.77
CA ALA A 86 -8.88 -23.66 12.16
C ALA A 86 -8.97 -25.20 12.10
N PRO A 87 -8.40 -25.87 11.08
CA PRO A 87 -8.47 -27.32 10.90
C PRO A 87 -8.04 -28.11 12.16
N ALA A 88 -8.57 -29.31 12.31
CA ALA A 88 -8.15 -30.22 13.38
C ALA A 88 -6.68 -30.65 13.19
N GLY A 89 -5.96 -30.83 14.30
CA GLY A 89 -4.54 -31.22 14.31
C GLY A 89 -3.69 -30.24 15.13
N SER A 90 -2.40 -30.56 15.26
CA SER A 90 -1.40 -29.72 15.91
C SER A 90 -0.58 -28.98 14.83
N TYR A 91 -0.39 -27.69 15.01
CA TYR A 91 0.26 -26.84 14.02
C TYR A 91 1.28 -25.91 14.66
N ARG A 92 2.38 -25.66 13.93
CA ARG A 92 3.23 -24.51 14.16
C ARG A 92 2.62 -23.30 13.45
N VAL A 93 2.63 -22.16 14.10
CA VAL A 93 2.08 -20.90 13.60
C VAL A 93 3.15 -19.82 13.67
N VAL A 94 3.39 -19.14 12.59
CA VAL A 94 4.16 -17.90 12.60
C VAL A 94 3.21 -16.71 12.44
N ILE A 95 3.50 -15.60 13.10
CA ILE A 95 2.72 -14.37 12.97
C ILE A 95 3.54 -13.39 12.14
N ASP A 96 3.11 -13.12 10.91
CA ASP A 96 3.59 -11.98 10.15
C ASP A 96 3.03 -10.71 10.79
N PRO A 97 3.88 -9.74 11.21
CA PRO A 97 3.43 -8.60 12.01
C PRO A 97 2.22 -7.89 11.44
N LEU A 98 1.24 -7.62 12.32
CA LEU A 98 0.02 -6.93 11.94
C LEU A 98 0.31 -5.50 11.48
N VAL A 99 -0.48 -5.01 10.54
CA VAL A 99 -0.31 -3.67 9.98
C VAL A 99 -1.61 -2.88 9.94
N ASP A 100 -1.49 -1.57 9.89
CA ASP A 100 -2.60 -0.70 9.49
C ASP A 100 -3.04 -1.04 8.06
N GLY A 101 -4.33 -1.28 7.87
CA GLY A 101 -4.88 -1.77 6.61
C GLY A 101 -5.03 -0.72 5.51
N VAL A 102 -4.52 0.50 5.72
CA VAL A 102 -4.45 1.58 4.73
C VAL A 102 -2.99 1.88 4.39
N THR A 103 -2.18 2.10 5.41
CA THR A 103 -0.78 2.54 5.25
C THR A 103 0.22 1.39 5.15
N GLY A 104 -0.12 0.21 5.67
CA GLY A 104 0.81 -0.90 5.83
C GLY A 104 1.83 -0.71 6.95
N TYR A 105 1.63 0.28 7.83
CA TYR A 105 2.52 0.56 8.95
C TYR A 105 2.16 -0.27 10.18
N GLY A 106 3.18 -0.68 10.93
CA GLY A 106 3.03 -1.17 12.28
C GLY A 106 2.86 -0.01 13.27
N SER A 107 2.10 -0.24 14.33
CA SER A 107 1.81 0.72 15.39
C SER A 107 1.84 0.03 16.77
N ARG A 108 1.81 0.80 17.83
CA ARG A 108 1.68 0.25 19.18
C ARG A 108 0.40 -0.58 19.35
N ALA A 109 -0.68 -0.17 18.68
CA ALA A 109 -1.91 -0.96 18.68
C ALA A 109 -1.71 -2.31 17.99
N THR A 110 -1.05 -2.36 16.82
CA THR A 110 -0.80 -3.63 16.12
C THR A 110 0.13 -4.57 16.90
N ASP A 111 1.15 -4.02 17.59
CA ASP A 111 2.02 -4.78 18.47
C ASP A 111 1.23 -5.33 19.67
N GLY A 112 0.34 -4.52 20.27
CA GLY A 112 -0.55 -4.93 21.36
C GLY A 112 -1.52 -6.03 20.93
N ILE A 113 -2.10 -5.95 19.74
CA ILE A 113 -2.96 -7.01 19.18
C ILE A 113 -2.16 -8.31 19.04
N GLN A 114 -0.96 -8.24 18.44
CA GLN A 114 -0.12 -9.43 18.27
C GLN A 114 0.23 -10.08 19.61
N ALA A 115 0.58 -9.30 20.63
CA ALA A 115 0.86 -9.81 21.97
C ALA A 115 -0.35 -10.48 22.60
N GLN A 116 -1.54 -9.86 22.53
CA GLN A 116 -2.79 -10.41 23.03
C GLN A 116 -3.20 -11.72 22.33
N VAL A 117 -3.06 -11.76 20.99
CA VAL A 117 -3.35 -12.98 20.20
C VAL A 117 -2.38 -14.10 20.59
N THR A 118 -1.09 -13.80 20.73
CA THR A 118 -0.07 -14.78 21.13
C THR A 118 -0.40 -15.38 22.49
N ASP A 119 -0.68 -14.53 23.49
CA ASP A 119 -1.01 -14.94 24.84
C ASP A 119 -2.33 -15.74 24.90
N LEU A 120 -3.35 -15.32 24.17
CA LEU A 120 -4.61 -16.05 24.05
C LEU A 120 -4.41 -17.45 23.46
N VAL A 121 -3.64 -17.56 22.38
CA VAL A 121 -3.37 -18.84 21.72
C VAL A 121 -2.60 -19.79 22.65
N GLN A 122 -1.55 -19.30 23.31
CA GLN A 122 -0.76 -20.10 24.26
C GLN A 122 -1.60 -20.63 25.41
N ARG A 123 -2.56 -19.85 25.91
CA ARG A 123 -3.40 -20.26 27.05
C ARG A 123 -4.58 -21.12 26.66
N GLN A 124 -5.24 -20.88 25.54
CA GLN A 124 -6.53 -21.48 25.20
C GLN A 124 -6.46 -22.50 24.07
N TYR A 125 -5.42 -22.48 23.25
CA TYR A 125 -5.30 -23.32 22.07
C TYR A 125 -3.97 -24.10 22.03
N PRO A 126 -3.72 -25.03 22.98
CA PRO A 126 -2.41 -25.71 23.14
C PRO A 126 -1.98 -26.53 21.92
N ARG A 127 -2.88 -26.78 20.98
CA ARG A 127 -2.58 -27.45 19.71
C ARG A 127 -1.84 -26.57 18.70
N PHE A 128 -1.70 -25.26 18.99
CA PHE A 128 -0.92 -24.32 18.18
C PHE A 128 0.32 -23.87 18.93
N SER A 129 1.49 -24.07 18.32
CA SER A 129 2.78 -23.56 18.81
C SER A 129 3.15 -22.30 18.05
N ILE A 130 3.15 -21.15 18.73
CA ILE A 130 3.59 -19.88 18.12
C ILE A 130 5.11 -19.87 18.04
N GLU A 131 5.64 -19.70 16.83
CA GLU A 131 7.06 -19.59 16.56
C GLU A 131 7.43 -18.17 16.05
N LYS A 132 8.72 -17.83 16.19
CA LYS A 132 9.24 -16.57 15.68
C LYS A 132 9.12 -16.53 14.15
N PHE A 133 8.60 -15.44 13.61
CA PHE A 133 8.55 -15.22 12.16
C PHE A 133 9.97 -15.06 11.62
N SER A 134 10.47 -16.08 10.95
CA SER A 134 11.86 -16.16 10.47
C SER A 134 11.95 -17.01 9.21
N PRO A 135 13.01 -16.82 8.39
CA PRO A 135 13.23 -17.65 7.21
C PRO A 135 13.35 -19.14 7.53
N ASP A 136 13.83 -19.51 8.71
CA ASP A 136 14.00 -20.90 9.10
C ASP A 136 12.65 -21.53 9.49
N ALA A 137 11.81 -20.83 10.26
CA ALA A 137 10.47 -21.30 10.59
C ALA A 137 9.60 -21.51 9.34
N LEU A 138 9.76 -20.67 8.33
CA LEU A 138 9.01 -20.76 7.06
C LEU A 138 9.37 -22.01 6.22
N LYS A 139 10.57 -22.59 6.36
CA LYS A 139 10.98 -23.82 5.66
C LYS A 139 10.08 -25.02 5.97
N GLU A 140 9.50 -25.03 7.14
CA GLU A 140 8.65 -26.11 7.63
C GLU A 140 7.18 -25.96 7.20
N SER A 141 6.88 -25.00 6.35
CA SER A 141 5.53 -24.70 5.85
C SER A 141 4.48 -24.63 6.98
N PRO A 142 4.67 -23.74 7.99
CA PRO A 142 3.74 -23.59 9.10
C PRO A 142 2.43 -22.95 8.62
N LEU A 143 1.46 -22.81 9.53
CA LEU A 143 0.39 -21.83 9.34
C LEU A 143 0.96 -20.41 9.51
N VAL A 144 0.52 -19.48 8.69
CA VAL A 144 0.85 -18.06 8.83
C VAL A 144 -0.39 -17.28 9.25
N LEU A 145 -0.29 -16.55 10.34
CA LEU A 145 -1.29 -15.58 10.74
C LEU A 145 -0.91 -14.21 10.18
N VAL A 146 -1.81 -13.61 9.42
CA VAL A 146 -1.74 -12.22 8.96
C VAL A 146 -2.92 -11.44 9.52
N GLY A 147 -2.72 -10.15 9.74
CA GLY A 147 -3.79 -9.33 10.27
C GLY A 147 -3.70 -7.87 9.91
N THR A 148 -4.86 -7.25 9.72
CA THR A 148 -4.95 -5.81 9.52
C THR A 148 -5.82 -5.17 10.60
N PHE A 149 -5.41 -3.98 11.00
CA PHE A 149 -6.11 -3.11 11.91
C PHE A 149 -6.43 -1.81 11.17
N THR A 150 -7.69 -1.61 10.81
CA THR A 150 -8.07 -0.60 9.81
C THR A 150 -9.08 0.36 10.40
N PRO A 151 -8.80 1.67 10.40
CA PRO A 151 -9.79 2.67 10.78
C PRO A 151 -10.91 2.74 9.72
N VAL A 152 -12.16 2.75 10.17
CA VAL A 152 -13.34 2.72 9.29
C VAL A 152 -14.46 3.66 9.79
N ASN A 153 -15.31 4.07 8.85
CA ASN A 153 -16.56 4.77 9.15
C ASN A 153 -17.69 3.80 9.58
N GLY A 154 -18.89 4.31 9.82
CA GLY A 154 -20.07 3.51 10.20
C GLY A 154 -20.42 2.43 9.17
N GLN A 155 -20.15 2.67 7.88
CA GLN A 155 -20.37 1.74 6.77
C GLN A 155 -19.19 0.78 6.54
N ASN A 156 -18.20 0.76 7.45
CA ASN A 156 -17.01 -0.09 7.36
C ASN A 156 -16.04 0.26 6.20
N GLN A 157 -16.11 1.51 5.71
CA GLN A 157 -15.25 2.05 4.66
C GLN A 157 -14.06 2.82 5.28
N THR A 158 -12.95 2.90 4.56
CA THR A 158 -11.73 3.61 4.99
C THR A 158 -11.77 5.11 4.74
N THR A 159 -12.85 5.62 4.15
CA THR A 159 -13.08 7.04 3.85
C THR A 159 -14.10 7.66 4.80
N GLY A 160 -14.10 8.98 4.92
CA GLY A 160 -15.02 9.73 5.78
C GLY A 160 -14.60 9.78 7.25
N GLN A 161 -15.60 10.06 8.12
CA GLN A 161 -15.36 10.14 9.56
C GLN A 161 -15.15 8.75 10.13
N ARG A 162 -14.12 8.60 10.97
CA ARG A 162 -13.83 7.35 11.67
C ARG A 162 -14.78 7.14 12.81
N GLU A 163 -15.33 5.94 12.91
CA GLU A 163 -16.28 5.55 13.97
C GLU A 163 -15.81 4.28 14.70
N ALA A 164 -14.98 3.46 14.03
CA ALA A 164 -14.49 2.22 14.59
C ALA A 164 -13.14 1.85 13.98
N TYR A 165 -12.49 0.86 14.61
CA TYR A 165 -11.45 0.07 13.95
C TYR A 165 -12.01 -1.31 13.56
N ARG A 166 -11.66 -1.76 12.37
CA ARG A 166 -11.93 -3.11 11.89
C ARG A 166 -10.69 -3.97 12.02
N PHE A 167 -10.83 -5.11 12.67
CA PHE A 167 -9.85 -6.17 12.70
C PHE A 167 -10.14 -7.17 11.59
N CYS A 168 -9.11 -7.60 10.91
CA CYS A 168 -9.13 -8.79 10.07
C CYS A 168 -7.95 -9.65 10.48
N LEU A 169 -8.21 -10.91 10.84
CA LEU A 169 -7.20 -11.93 11.08
C LEU A 169 -7.47 -13.10 10.12
N VAL A 170 -6.43 -13.56 9.44
CA VAL A 170 -6.49 -14.69 8.50
C VAL A 170 -5.39 -15.67 8.86
N LEU A 171 -5.74 -16.94 8.94
CA LEU A 171 -4.80 -18.04 9.05
C LEU A 171 -4.66 -18.71 7.68
N GLY A 172 -3.47 -18.66 7.13
CA GLY A 172 -3.10 -19.29 5.87
C GLY A 172 -2.28 -20.54 6.12
N ASP A 173 -2.54 -21.60 5.38
CA ASP A 173 -1.74 -22.83 5.38
C ASP A 173 -0.71 -22.75 4.24
N LEU A 174 0.56 -22.64 4.60
CA LEU A 174 1.65 -22.54 3.62
C LEU A 174 1.88 -23.84 2.85
N LYS A 175 1.44 -24.98 3.38
CA LYS A 175 1.55 -26.28 2.71
C LYS A 175 0.56 -26.40 1.55
N THR A 176 -0.66 -25.90 1.74
CA THR A 176 -1.73 -25.96 0.73
C THR A 176 -1.88 -24.67 -0.07
N GLY A 177 -1.29 -23.57 0.37
CA GLY A 177 -1.44 -22.25 -0.21
C GLY A 177 -2.85 -21.66 -0.08
N LYS A 178 -3.63 -22.08 0.94
CA LYS A 178 -5.03 -21.68 1.11
C LYS A 178 -5.28 -21.00 2.45
N VAL A 179 -6.27 -20.12 2.46
CA VAL A 179 -6.85 -19.56 3.68
C VAL A 179 -7.67 -20.65 4.39
N VAL A 180 -7.31 -20.96 5.63
CA VAL A 180 -7.95 -22.03 6.42
C VAL A 180 -8.88 -21.50 7.51
N ALA A 181 -8.69 -20.27 7.97
CA ALA A 181 -9.60 -19.61 8.90
C ALA A 181 -9.54 -18.08 8.76
N LYS A 182 -10.63 -17.42 9.11
CA LYS A 182 -10.74 -15.96 9.09
C LYS A 182 -11.60 -15.46 10.24
N GLY A 183 -11.15 -14.41 10.93
CA GLY A 183 -11.88 -13.71 11.97
C GLY A 183 -11.94 -12.21 11.66
N VAL A 184 -13.12 -11.62 11.86
CA VAL A 184 -13.34 -10.17 11.70
C VAL A 184 -14.07 -9.66 12.92
N ALA A 185 -13.64 -8.53 13.45
CA ALA A 185 -14.31 -7.84 14.54
C ALA A 185 -14.20 -6.32 14.34
N ARG A 186 -14.97 -5.55 15.11
CA ARG A 186 -14.88 -4.08 15.14
C ARG A 186 -14.70 -3.61 16.58
N SER A 187 -13.85 -2.60 16.78
CA SER A 187 -13.66 -2.00 18.09
C SER A 187 -13.97 -0.51 18.11
N GLN A 188 -14.21 0.00 19.32
CA GLN A 188 -14.25 1.42 19.62
C GLN A 188 -12.90 2.08 19.31
N LEU A 189 -12.93 3.41 19.10
CA LEU A 189 -11.73 4.22 18.92
C LEU A 189 -11.00 4.49 20.23
N THR A 190 -11.70 4.44 21.36
CA THR A 190 -11.20 4.78 22.68
C THR A 190 -10.17 3.75 23.18
N GLY A 191 -9.10 4.21 23.81
CA GLY A 191 -8.07 3.35 24.39
C GLY A 191 -7.08 2.76 23.39
N VAL A 192 -7.15 3.15 22.12
CA VAL A 192 -6.28 2.64 21.07
C VAL A 192 -5.11 3.60 20.84
N ASP A 193 -3.88 3.11 20.97
CA ASP A 193 -2.67 3.84 20.62
C ASP A 193 -2.22 3.46 19.20
N ALA A 194 -2.70 4.21 18.21
CA ALA A 194 -2.36 4.01 16.81
C ALA A 194 -1.01 4.67 16.40
N THR A 195 -0.20 5.13 17.38
CA THR A 195 1.11 5.71 17.10
C THR A 195 1.99 4.70 16.37
N PRO A 196 2.54 5.03 15.18
CA PRO A 196 3.45 4.15 14.47
C PRO A 196 4.67 3.76 15.31
N THR A 197 5.17 2.54 15.17
CA THR A 197 6.43 2.11 15.79
C THR A 197 7.59 2.95 15.27
N THR A 198 8.73 2.93 15.97
CA THR A 198 9.83 3.88 15.69
C THR A 198 10.27 3.85 14.24
N VAL A 199 10.48 2.68 13.66
CA VAL A 199 10.89 2.55 12.26
C VAL A 199 9.89 3.19 11.29
N PHE A 200 8.58 2.99 11.48
CA PHE A 200 7.56 3.58 10.59
C PHE A 200 7.31 5.05 10.86
N ARG A 201 7.46 5.49 12.11
CA ARG A 201 7.41 6.91 12.46
C ARG A 201 8.53 7.68 11.78
N GLU A 202 9.74 7.13 11.76
CA GLU A 202 10.93 7.75 11.19
C GLU A 202 11.05 7.54 9.68
N SER A 203 10.38 6.55 9.08
CA SER A 203 10.39 6.29 7.63
C SER A 203 9.95 7.52 6.84
N PRO A 204 10.80 8.10 5.98
CA PRO A 204 10.47 9.34 5.28
C PRO A 204 9.55 9.14 4.10
N VAL A 205 9.64 7.99 3.42
CA VAL A 205 8.98 7.71 2.14
C VAL A 205 7.83 6.74 2.34
N TRP A 206 6.72 7.03 1.66
CA TRP A 206 5.59 6.11 1.49
C TRP A 206 5.17 6.03 0.01
N THR A 207 4.77 4.86 -0.42
CA THR A 207 4.11 4.58 -1.71
C THR A 207 3.15 3.41 -1.56
N ALA A 208 2.26 3.21 -2.53
CA ALA A 208 1.44 2.00 -2.64
C ALA A 208 2.33 0.81 -3.08
N ASP A 209 3.03 0.24 -2.11
CA ASP A 209 3.97 -0.85 -2.31
C ASP A 209 3.22 -2.17 -2.60
N PRO A 210 3.50 -2.88 -3.72
CA PRO A 210 2.80 -4.10 -4.10
C PRO A 210 2.83 -5.19 -3.03
N ALA A 211 3.97 -5.44 -2.38
CA ALA A 211 4.09 -6.45 -1.33
C ALA A 211 3.18 -6.12 -0.12
N THR A 212 3.13 -4.85 0.27
CA THR A 212 2.21 -4.37 1.32
C THR A 212 0.75 -4.53 0.90
N GLN A 213 0.41 -4.24 -0.36
CA GLN A 213 -0.95 -4.43 -0.87
C GLN A 213 -1.33 -5.91 -0.94
N ALA A 214 -0.39 -6.78 -1.31
CA ALA A 214 -0.60 -8.24 -1.32
C ALA A 214 -0.88 -8.77 0.09
N TYR A 215 -0.16 -8.31 1.10
CA TYR A 215 -0.42 -8.60 2.51
C TYR A 215 -1.84 -8.15 2.92
N ILE A 216 -2.17 -6.88 2.70
CA ILE A 216 -3.47 -6.29 3.07
C ILE A 216 -4.62 -7.03 2.37
N SER A 217 -4.50 -7.32 1.08
CA SER A 217 -5.51 -8.01 0.30
C SER A 217 -5.68 -9.46 0.76
N THR A 218 -4.62 -10.15 1.16
CA THR A 218 -4.69 -11.49 1.75
C THR A 218 -5.61 -11.51 2.95
N CYS A 219 -5.58 -10.47 3.79
CA CYS A 219 -6.53 -10.38 4.90
C CYS A 219 -7.92 -9.88 4.46
N GLN A 220 -7.99 -8.77 3.74
CA GLN A 220 -9.25 -8.07 3.53
C GLN A 220 -10.10 -8.66 2.40
N ALA A 221 -9.49 -9.19 1.34
CA ALA A 221 -10.17 -9.60 0.12
C ALA A 221 -10.44 -11.12 0.00
N THR A 222 -9.89 -11.97 0.89
CA THR A 222 -10.05 -13.43 0.83
C THR A 222 -11.18 -13.95 1.71
N LYS A 223 -11.62 -15.18 1.41
CA LYS A 223 -12.52 -16.01 2.21
C LYS A 223 -11.81 -17.32 2.57
N VAL A 224 -12.37 -18.05 3.53
CA VAL A 224 -11.90 -19.43 3.83
C VAL A 224 -12.03 -20.30 2.59
N GLY A 225 -10.97 -21.03 2.25
CA GLY A 225 -10.85 -21.87 1.07
C GLY A 225 -10.20 -21.18 -0.13
N ASP A 226 -10.14 -19.85 -0.15
CA ASP A 226 -9.49 -19.11 -1.23
C ASP A 226 -7.97 -19.35 -1.24
N PRO A 227 -7.32 -19.25 -2.41
CA PRO A 227 -5.87 -19.25 -2.49
C PRO A 227 -5.31 -18.00 -1.80
N ILE A 228 -4.19 -18.15 -1.11
CA ILE A 228 -3.42 -17.04 -0.58
C ILE A 228 -2.82 -16.27 -1.76
N ASN A 229 -2.75 -14.95 -1.65
CA ASN A 229 -2.15 -14.10 -2.69
C ASN A 229 -0.73 -14.59 -3.02
N LYS A 230 -0.46 -14.85 -4.30
CA LYS A 230 0.84 -15.41 -4.74
C LYS A 230 2.01 -14.46 -4.42
N GLU A 231 1.84 -13.15 -4.63
CA GLU A 231 2.88 -12.16 -4.34
C GLU A 231 3.21 -12.11 -2.85
N PHE A 232 2.19 -12.27 -1.99
CA PHE A 232 2.41 -12.41 -0.55
C PHE A 232 3.20 -13.68 -0.21
N LEU A 233 2.83 -14.84 -0.78
CA LEU A 233 3.54 -16.10 -0.56
C LEU A 233 5.01 -16.02 -0.99
N ASP A 234 5.26 -15.51 -2.19
CA ASP A 234 6.61 -15.35 -2.75
C ASP A 234 7.46 -14.39 -1.91
N GLY A 235 6.81 -13.41 -1.27
CA GLY A 235 7.43 -12.39 -0.43
C GLY A 235 7.71 -12.79 1.02
N LEU A 236 7.17 -13.90 1.53
CA LEU A 236 7.21 -14.24 2.97
C LEU A 236 8.61 -14.28 3.58
N ARG A 237 9.59 -14.86 2.87
CA ARG A 237 10.99 -14.89 3.32
C ARG A 237 11.54 -13.46 3.47
N THR A 238 11.31 -12.61 2.50
CA THR A 238 11.72 -11.20 2.53
C THR A 238 11.01 -10.45 3.66
N ALA A 239 9.70 -10.65 3.81
CA ALA A 239 8.91 -10.07 4.89
C ALA A 239 9.44 -10.46 6.28
N SER A 240 9.88 -11.72 6.46
CA SER A 240 10.46 -12.17 7.72
C SER A 240 11.82 -11.52 8.04
N LEU A 241 12.64 -11.23 7.02
CA LEU A 241 13.89 -10.48 7.19
C LEU A 241 13.61 -9.01 7.52
N ILE A 242 12.66 -8.38 6.84
CA ILE A 242 12.22 -7.01 7.12
C ILE A 242 11.69 -6.92 8.55
N SER A 243 10.81 -7.84 8.96
CA SER A 243 10.25 -7.87 10.33
C SER A 243 11.35 -7.96 11.40
N GLN A 244 12.37 -8.78 11.19
CA GLN A 244 13.51 -8.86 12.11
C GLN A 244 14.35 -7.56 12.07
N GLY A 245 14.49 -6.94 10.90
CA GLY A 245 15.11 -5.63 10.73
C GLY A 245 14.38 -4.54 11.51
N ASP A 246 13.04 -4.51 11.41
CA ASP A 246 12.19 -3.56 12.15
C ASP A 246 12.35 -3.74 13.66
N GLN A 247 12.36 -4.99 14.15
CA GLN A 247 12.59 -5.30 15.56
C GLN A 247 13.99 -4.84 16.02
N ALA A 248 15.04 -5.13 15.26
CA ALA A 248 16.40 -4.71 15.56
C ALA A 248 16.53 -3.18 15.55
N TYR A 249 15.91 -2.50 14.58
CA TYR A 249 15.89 -1.03 14.51
C TYR A 249 15.19 -0.43 15.72
N ASN A 250 14.01 -0.91 16.05
CA ASN A 250 13.23 -0.44 17.21
C ASN A 250 13.97 -0.68 18.54
N ALA A 251 14.83 -1.71 18.61
CA ALA A 251 15.71 -2.00 19.75
C ALA A 251 17.05 -1.22 19.74
N GLY A 252 17.27 -0.33 18.75
CA GLY A 252 18.52 0.44 18.63
C GLY A 252 19.71 -0.38 18.09
N GLN A 253 19.50 -1.62 17.64
CA GLN A 253 20.53 -2.52 17.11
C GLN A 253 20.76 -2.25 15.61
N TYR A 254 21.22 -1.05 15.28
CA TYR A 254 21.26 -0.54 13.91
C TYR A 254 22.14 -1.35 12.97
N GLN A 255 23.27 -1.88 13.43
CA GLN A 255 24.14 -2.70 12.59
C GLN A 255 23.47 -4.03 12.19
N SER A 256 22.78 -4.68 13.12
CA SER A 256 21.99 -5.88 12.85
C SER A 256 20.81 -5.56 11.93
N ALA A 257 20.12 -4.44 12.16
CA ALA A 257 19.03 -3.98 11.31
C ALA A 257 19.50 -3.75 9.87
N LEU A 258 20.65 -3.07 9.66
CA LEU A 258 21.22 -2.84 8.34
C LEU A 258 21.52 -4.15 7.60
N SER A 259 22.10 -5.12 8.28
CA SER A 259 22.37 -6.45 7.71
C SER A 259 21.10 -7.15 7.26
N LEU A 260 20.05 -7.12 8.08
CA LEU A 260 18.77 -7.75 7.80
C LEU A 260 18.01 -7.06 6.64
N TYR A 261 17.95 -5.73 6.60
CA TYR A 261 17.34 -5.01 5.49
C TYR A 261 18.12 -5.18 4.18
N THR A 262 19.46 -5.24 4.25
CA THR A 262 20.29 -5.52 3.06
C THR A 262 20.02 -6.92 2.53
N ALA A 263 19.96 -7.91 3.41
CA ALA A 263 19.60 -9.28 3.05
C ALA A 263 18.18 -9.37 2.47
N ALA A 264 17.22 -8.60 3.03
CA ALA A 264 15.88 -8.50 2.48
C ALA A 264 15.90 -7.90 1.07
N LYS A 265 16.56 -6.75 0.87
CA LYS A 265 16.64 -6.07 -0.44
C LYS A 265 17.26 -6.95 -1.52
N THR A 266 18.25 -7.79 -1.18
CA THR A 266 18.94 -8.68 -2.13
C THR A 266 18.20 -10.00 -2.37
N SER A 267 17.11 -10.28 -1.65
CA SER A 267 16.29 -11.47 -1.88
C SER A 267 15.43 -11.33 -3.16
N PRO A 268 14.91 -12.44 -3.74
CA PRO A 268 14.14 -12.39 -4.99
C PRO A 268 12.92 -11.44 -4.95
N ALA A 269 12.25 -11.33 -3.79
CA ALA A 269 11.14 -10.41 -3.58
C ALA A 269 11.55 -9.14 -2.81
N GLY A 270 12.81 -8.72 -2.93
CA GLY A 270 13.40 -7.67 -2.10
C GLY A 270 13.08 -6.24 -2.55
N ASP A 271 12.46 -6.06 -3.70
CA ASP A 271 12.05 -4.74 -4.22
C ASP A 271 10.82 -4.22 -3.46
N GLN A 272 11.01 -3.89 -2.19
CA GLN A 272 9.96 -3.45 -1.24
C GLN A 272 10.36 -2.16 -0.54
N LEU A 273 9.42 -1.24 -0.41
CA LEU A 273 9.65 0.07 0.22
C LEU A 273 10.22 -0.03 1.63
N LYS A 274 9.76 -1.01 2.43
CA LYS A 274 10.22 -1.21 3.80
C LYS A 274 11.72 -1.50 3.87
N ALA A 275 12.25 -2.28 2.90
CA ALA A 275 13.69 -2.54 2.82
C ALA A 275 14.48 -1.27 2.47
N TYR A 276 14.01 -0.47 1.52
CA TYR A 276 14.64 0.81 1.16
C TYR A 276 14.67 1.80 2.33
N ASN A 277 13.53 2.03 2.96
CA ASN A 277 13.45 2.89 4.15
C ASN A 277 14.34 2.38 5.28
N GLY A 278 14.33 1.07 5.54
CA GLY A 278 15.13 0.47 6.60
C GLY A 278 16.64 0.65 6.38
N ILE A 279 17.13 0.47 5.15
CA ILE A 279 18.56 0.71 4.80
C ILE A 279 18.90 2.18 5.00
N TYR A 280 18.07 3.10 4.48
CA TYR A 280 18.28 4.53 4.67
C TYR A 280 18.37 4.92 6.15
N LEU A 281 17.36 4.55 6.92
CA LEU A 281 17.26 4.89 8.34
C LEU A 281 18.44 4.34 9.16
N THR A 282 18.80 3.08 8.92
CA THR A 282 19.91 2.45 9.66
C THR A 282 21.26 3.07 9.32
N ARG A 283 21.53 3.41 8.06
CA ARG A 283 22.75 4.12 7.66
C ARG A 283 22.82 5.51 8.29
N TRP A 284 21.70 6.22 8.32
CA TRP A 284 21.61 7.50 9.01
C TRP A 284 21.93 7.38 10.51
N LYS A 285 21.33 6.42 11.22
CA LYS A 285 21.60 6.16 12.66
C LYS A 285 23.06 5.73 12.91
N LEU A 286 23.71 5.10 11.95
CA LEU A 286 25.11 4.73 12.01
C LEU A 286 26.06 5.87 11.56
N ASN A 287 25.55 7.07 11.33
CA ASN A 287 26.30 8.24 10.85
C ASN A 287 27.04 8.01 9.50
N GLN A 288 26.52 7.10 8.67
CA GLN A 288 26.99 6.83 7.32
C GLN A 288 26.26 7.74 6.33
N VAL A 289 26.55 9.04 6.37
CA VAL A 289 25.74 10.09 5.71
C VAL A 289 25.71 9.94 4.19
N ALA A 290 26.86 9.65 3.56
CA ALA A 290 26.93 9.47 2.10
C ALA A 290 26.13 8.27 1.60
N GLU A 291 26.26 7.15 2.31
CA GLU A 291 25.51 5.92 2.00
C GLU A 291 24.03 6.07 2.33
N ALA A 292 23.69 6.83 3.36
CA ALA A 292 22.29 7.16 3.67
C ALA A 292 21.68 8.03 2.55
N SER A 293 22.41 9.03 2.04
CA SER A 293 21.96 9.84 0.90
C SER A 293 21.66 8.96 -0.32
N THR A 294 22.58 8.06 -0.67
CA THR A 294 22.39 7.11 -1.78
C THR A 294 21.15 6.21 -1.55
N ALA A 295 21.02 5.65 -0.35
CA ALA A 295 19.90 4.77 -0.02
C ALA A 295 18.55 5.52 -0.03
N PHE A 296 18.55 6.81 0.33
CA PHE A 296 17.36 7.63 0.20
C PHE A 296 17.02 7.88 -1.27
N GLY A 297 18.01 8.16 -2.11
CA GLY A 297 17.82 8.27 -3.56
C GLY A 297 17.19 7.02 -4.17
N ASP A 298 17.63 5.82 -3.76
CA ASP A 298 17.02 4.55 -4.16
C ASP A 298 15.54 4.46 -3.75
N ALA A 299 15.20 4.88 -2.53
CA ALA A 299 13.81 4.89 -2.06
C ALA A 299 12.93 5.86 -2.86
N ILE A 300 13.47 7.04 -3.23
CA ILE A 300 12.79 8.01 -4.09
C ILE A 300 12.58 7.44 -5.49
N ALA A 301 13.60 6.87 -6.11
CA ALA A 301 13.51 6.23 -7.43
C ALA A 301 12.44 5.13 -7.44
N TYR A 302 12.42 4.30 -6.39
CA TYR A 302 11.40 3.28 -6.21
C TYR A 302 9.99 3.88 -6.17
N GLY A 303 9.76 4.90 -5.33
CA GLY A 303 8.45 5.54 -5.21
C GLY A 303 7.98 6.21 -6.51
N LEU A 304 8.87 6.90 -7.23
CA LEU A 304 8.56 7.51 -8.54
C LEU A 304 8.19 6.44 -9.58
N SER A 305 8.88 5.29 -9.58
CA SER A 305 8.56 4.18 -10.50
C SER A 305 7.17 3.57 -10.27
N ARG A 306 6.59 3.78 -9.08
CA ARG A 306 5.24 3.33 -8.71
C ARG A 306 4.16 4.40 -8.98
N ASN A 307 4.51 5.49 -9.67
CA ASN A 307 3.63 6.61 -10.00
C ASN A 307 2.99 7.33 -8.80
N ARG A 308 3.49 7.08 -7.60
CA ARG A 308 3.04 7.75 -6.38
C ARG A 308 4.12 7.67 -5.31
N LEU A 309 4.77 8.79 -5.09
CA LEU A 309 5.78 8.96 -4.05
C LEU A 309 5.26 9.97 -3.03
N ALA A 310 5.16 9.61 -1.78
CA ALA A 310 4.87 10.53 -0.69
C ALA A 310 6.09 10.68 0.22
N VAL A 311 6.45 11.91 0.56
CA VAL A 311 7.52 12.23 1.50
C VAL A 311 6.95 13.03 2.66
N LYS A 312 7.29 12.62 3.88
CA LYS A 312 6.85 13.27 5.11
C LYS A 312 7.72 14.49 5.42
N PHE A 313 7.29 15.66 4.98
CA PHE A 313 7.89 16.92 5.40
C PHE A 313 7.06 17.54 6.53
N LEU A 314 7.67 17.76 7.66
CA LEU A 314 7.04 18.48 8.75
C LEU A 314 7.31 19.98 8.61
N PHE A 315 6.24 20.75 8.55
CA PHE A 315 6.25 22.19 8.50
C PHE A 315 5.86 22.77 9.84
N GLN A 316 6.27 24.00 10.11
CA GLN A 316 5.77 24.76 11.25
C GLN A 316 4.25 24.97 11.13
N PRO A 317 3.51 25.01 12.24
CA PRO A 317 2.06 25.25 12.20
C PRO A 317 1.73 26.53 11.42
N GLY A 318 0.75 26.44 10.51
CA GLY A 318 0.30 27.57 9.68
C GLY A 318 1.37 28.15 8.74
N SER A 319 2.47 27.47 8.49
CA SER A 319 3.62 28.00 7.75
C SER A 319 4.05 27.06 6.61
N THR A 320 4.79 27.63 5.65
CA THR A 320 5.51 26.90 4.59
C THR A 320 6.95 26.57 4.99
N GLN A 321 7.44 27.05 6.12
CA GLN A 321 8.79 26.75 6.60
C GLN A 321 8.83 25.37 7.23
N PHE A 322 9.91 24.63 6.98
CA PHE A 322 10.15 23.37 7.67
C PHE A 322 10.29 23.55 9.18
N TYR A 323 9.99 22.51 9.90
CA TYR A 323 10.17 22.48 11.36
C TYR A 323 11.62 22.74 11.71
N ARG A 324 11.86 23.58 12.76
CA ARG A 324 13.21 24.06 13.05
C ARG A 324 14.06 23.13 13.92
N ASP A 325 13.48 22.04 14.41
CA ASP A 325 14.23 21.07 15.20
C ASP A 325 15.19 20.27 14.30
N PRO A 326 16.52 20.35 14.50
CA PRO A 326 17.49 19.60 13.69
C PRO A 326 17.30 18.07 13.75
N GLN A 327 16.75 17.55 14.86
CA GLN A 327 16.43 16.12 14.97
C GLN A 327 15.30 15.69 14.01
N VAL A 328 14.44 16.63 13.63
CA VAL A 328 13.32 16.41 12.71
C VAL A 328 13.69 16.76 11.29
N SER A 329 14.24 17.95 11.07
CA SER A 329 14.43 18.51 9.72
C SER A 329 15.90 18.52 9.26
N GLY A 330 16.85 18.11 10.09
CA GLY A 330 18.27 18.10 9.74
C GLY A 330 18.62 17.25 8.52
N GLN A 331 17.74 16.31 8.16
CA GLN A 331 17.89 15.44 7.00
C GLN A 331 17.30 16.05 5.70
N TYR A 332 16.48 17.10 5.80
CA TYR A 332 15.72 17.63 4.66
C TYR A 332 16.58 18.18 3.52
N PRO A 333 17.76 18.79 3.73
CA PRO A 333 18.64 19.17 2.63
C PRO A 333 19.02 17.96 1.75
N ILE A 334 19.39 16.84 2.36
CA ILE A 334 19.72 15.60 1.65
C ILE A 334 18.48 15.05 0.93
N TRP A 335 17.30 15.12 1.57
CA TRP A 335 16.06 14.64 0.96
C TRP A 335 15.72 15.47 -0.29
N LEU A 336 15.78 16.80 -0.20
CA LEU A 336 15.49 17.69 -1.32
C LEU A 336 16.45 17.47 -2.48
N GLU A 337 17.75 17.35 -2.21
CA GLU A 337 18.76 17.05 -3.22
C GLU A 337 18.45 15.73 -3.94
N GLN A 338 18.21 14.65 -3.21
CA GLN A 338 17.91 13.35 -3.81
C GLN A 338 16.58 13.33 -4.56
N ILE A 339 15.54 13.97 -4.03
CA ILE A 339 14.26 14.12 -4.75
C ILE A 339 14.48 14.91 -6.05
N ALA A 340 15.23 16.01 -6.02
CA ALA A 340 15.51 16.79 -7.20
C ALA A 340 16.27 15.97 -8.26
N GLN A 341 17.31 15.24 -7.86
CA GLN A 341 18.10 14.38 -8.76
C GLN A 341 17.25 13.27 -9.41
N GLN A 342 16.51 12.50 -8.60
CA GLN A 342 15.69 11.40 -9.10
C GLN A 342 14.51 11.89 -9.95
N THR A 343 13.90 13.00 -9.57
CA THR A 343 12.81 13.65 -10.33
C THR A 343 13.33 14.13 -11.68
N ALA A 344 14.51 14.76 -11.73
CA ALA A 344 15.13 15.20 -12.98
C ALA A 344 15.45 14.02 -13.92
N GLN A 345 15.94 12.91 -13.37
CA GLN A 345 16.17 11.70 -14.16
C GLN A 345 14.86 11.13 -14.71
N GLN A 346 13.79 11.12 -13.91
CA GLN A 346 12.48 10.62 -14.31
C GLN A 346 11.86 11.48 -15.42
N THR A 347 11.88 12.82 -15.28
CA THR A 347 11.34 13.74 -16.29
C THR A 347 12.12 13.67 -17.60
N ALA A 348 13.45 13.55 -17.55
CA ALA A 348 14.30 13.39 -18.73
C ALA A 348 14.00 12.10 -19.50
N LYS A 349 13.78 10.98 -18.78
CA LYS A 349 13.45 9.68 -19.40
C LYS A 349 12.04 9.67 -20.04
N ALA A 350 11.06 10.26 -19.36
CA ALA A 350 9.65 10.19 -19.75
C ALA A 350 9.21 11.37 -20.64
N ASN A 351 10.04 12.42 -20.79
CA ASN A 351 9.67 13.72 -21.39
C ASN A 351 8.33 14.25 -20.84
N GLY A 352 8.15 14.08 -19.53
CA GLY A 352 6.92 14.38 -18.80
C GLY A 352 7.13 15.40 -17.68
N CYS A 353 6.15 15.48 -16.81
CA CYS A 353 6.18 16.34 -15.63
C CYS A 353 5.94 15.54 -14.35
N ILE A 354 6.21 16.18 -13.22
CA ILE A 354 5.85 15.69 -11.89
C ILE A 354 4.83 16.66 -11.28
N GLU A 355 3.68 16.14 -10.89
CA GLU A 355 2.75 16.85 -10.02
C GLU A 355 3.26 16.77 -8.58
N VAL A 356 3.43 17.92 -7.95
CA VAL A 356 3.86 18.09 -6.55
C VAL A 356 2.63 18.50 -5.75
N THR A 357 2.07 17.59 -4.97
CA THR A 357 0.81 17.82 -4.24
C THR A 357 1.07 17.90 -2.74
N GLY A 358 0.72 19.03 -2.13
CA GLY A 358 0.76 19.21 -0.67
C GLY A 358 -0.51 18.70 0.00
N HIS A 359 -0.35 18.11 1.20
CA HIS A 359 -1.43 17.64 2.04
C HIS A 359 -1.32 18.22 3.45
N THR A 360 -2.47 18.35 4.12
CA THR A 360 -2.57 18.78 5.51
C THR A 360 -3.33 17.76 6.34
N SER A 361 -3.18 17.79 7.66
CA SER A 361 -4.08 17.15 8.60
C SER A 361 -5.46 17.83 8.62
N ARG A 362 -6.42 17.25 9.35
CA ARG A 362 -7.79 17.78 9.46
C ARG A 362 -7.91 19.05 10.31
N THR A 363 -6.90 19.38 11.07
CA THR A 363 -6.92 20.55 11.97
C THR A 363 -7.00 21.86 11.17
N GLY A 364 -7.84 22.79 11.61
CA GLY A 364 -8.10 24.04 10.91
C GLY A 364 -9.29 23.99 9.93
N SER A 365 -9.62 25.15 9.35
CA SER A 365 -10.69 25.23 8.35
C SER A 365 -10.24 24.66 7.01
N GLN A 366 -11.18 24.11 6.23
CA GLN A 366 -10.90 23.58 4.90
C GLN A 366 -10.24 24.61 4.00
N GLN A 367 -10.75 25.85 3.99
CA GLN A 367 -10.21 26.93 3.17
C GLN A 367 -8.74 27.27 3.50
N ILE A 368 -8.39 27.29 4.80
CA ILE A 368 -6.98 27.47 5.23
C ILE A 368 -6.14 26.31 4.77
N ASN A 369 -6.62 25.08 4.92
CA ASN A 369 -5.89 23.88 4.53
C ASN A 369 -5.67 23.79 3.01
N GLU A 370 -6.63 24.22 2.19
CA GLU A 370 -6.49 24.29 0.73
C GLU A 370 -5.36 25.25 0.33
N GLN A 371 -5.36 26.47 0.89
CA GLN A 371 -4.29 27.44 0.61
C GLN A 371 -2.93 26.96 1.12
N LEU A 372 -2.88 26.47 2.36
CA LEU A 372 -1.63 26.05 2.99
C LEU A 372 -1.00 24.84 2.28
N SER A 373 -1.81 23.87 1.86
CA SER A 373 -1.32 22.70 1.12
C SER A 373 -0.69 23.10 -0.21
N LEU A 374 -1.32 23.99 -0.98
CA LEU A 374 -0.77 24.53 -2.23
C LEU A 374 0.51 25.34 -1.99
N GLN A 375 0.54 26.20 -0.97
CA GLN A 375 1.72 26.99 -0.63
C GLN A 375 2.92 26.10 -0.26
N ARG A 376 2.70 25.00 0.49
CA ARG A 376 3.72 24.00 0.83
C ARG A 376 4.24 23.26 -0.40
N ALA A 377 3.35 22.88 -1.31
CA ALA A 377 3.73 22.30 -2.59
C ALA A 377 4.61 23.25 -3.43
N ASN A 378 4.22 24.52 -3.53
CA ASN A 378 5.01 25.54 -4.21
C ASN A 378 6.37 25.78 -3.55
N TYR A 379 6.42 25.77 -2.21
CA TYR A 379 7.69 25.91 -1.49
C TYR A 379 8.64 24.75 -1.82
N VAL A 380 8.17 23.51 -1.75
CA VAL A 380 8.98 22.33 -2.08
C VAL A 380 9.38 22.36 -3.56
N LYS A 381 8.46 22.63 -4.47
CA LYS A 381 8.76 22.83 -5.91
C LYS A 381 9.92 23.81 -6.12
N GLY A 382 9.86 25.00 -5.49
CA GLY A 382 10.90 26.00 -5.61
C GLY A 382 12.26 25.57 -5.02
N GLN A 383 12.27 24.69 -3.98
CA GLN A 383 13.51 24.09 -3.50
C GLN A 383 14.10 23.15 -4.57
N LEU A 384 13.27 22.26 -5.14
CA LEU A 384 13.71 21.28 -6.14
C LEU A 384 14.24 21.95 -7.43
N GLU A 385 13.59 23.03 -7.88
CA GLU A 385 14.03 23.81 -9.06
C GLU A 385 15.34 24.57 -8.81
N ARG A 386 15.66 24.93 -7.56
CA ARG A 386 16.98 25.48 -7.20
C ARG A 386 18.06 24.42 -7.20
N ASP A 387 17.77 23.24 -6.65
CA ASP A 387 18.72 22.13 -6.54
C ASP A 387 18.95 21.44 -7.90
N ALA A 388 17.96 21.50 -8.80
CA ALA A 388 18.01 20.95 -10.17
C ALA A 388 17.30 21.91 -11.15
N PRO A 389 17.99 22.94 -11.70
CA PRO A 389 17.39 23.95 -12.57
C PRO A 389 16.70 23.39 -13.83
N GLN A 390 17.11 22.21 -14.30
CA GLN A 390 16.47 21.51 -15.40
C GLN A 390 15.02 21.05 -15.11
N LEU A 391 14.59 21.10 -13.86
CA LEU A 391 13.18 20.83 -13.47
C LEU A 391 12.25 22.03 -13.73
N SER A 392 12.80 23.21 -14.06
CA SER A 392 11.99 24.39 -14.38
C SER A 392 11.05 24.10 -15.55
N GLY A 393 9.76 24.33 -15.34
CA GLY A 393 8.71 23.98 -16.32
C GLY A 393 8.27 22.50 -16.31
N HIS A 394 8.92 21.63 -15.52
CA HIS A 394 8.56 20.21 -15.38
C HIS A 394 7.87 19.87 -14.05
N LEU A 395 7.66 20.83 -13.17
CA LEU A 395 6.98 20.64 -11.90
C LEU A 395 5.68 21.43 -11.85
N ILE A 396 4.59 20.77 -11.48
CA ILE A 396 3.26 21.39 -11.30
C ILE A 396 2.87 21.28 -9.83
N ALA A 397 2.68 22.41 -9.15
CA ALA A 397 2.26 22.40 -7.75
C ALA A 397 0.73 22.32 -7.63
N ASN A 398 0.25 21.49 -6.68
CA ASN A 398 -1.16 21.33 -6.37
C ASN A 398 -1.39 21.27 -4.85
N GLY A 399 -2.61 21.56 -4.39
CA GLY A 399 -3.02 21.46 -3.00
C GLY A 399 -4.22 20.53 -2.85
N ALA A 400 -4.10 19.51 -2.01
CA ALA A 400 -5.17 18.55 -1.74
C ALA A 400 -5.81 18.73 -0.36
N ALA A 401 -5.37 19.72 0.42
CA ALA A 401 -5.84 19.94 1.79
C ALA A 401 -5.85 18.64 2.61
N SER A 402 -6.95 18.37 3.33
CA SER A 402 -7.18 17.16 4.08
C SER A 402 -8.12 16.16 3.38
N SER A 403 -8.34 16.30 2.06
CA SER A 403 -9.28 15.44 1.32
C SER A 403 -8.80 14.00 1.14
N GLN A 404 -7.48 13.77 1.18
CA GLN A 404 -6.84 12.47 0.95
C GLN A 404 -6.02 12.02 2.17
N MET A 405 -6.68 11.97 3.33
CA MET A 405 -6.01 11.50 4.54
C MET A 405 -5.71 10.01 4.46
N MET A 406 -4.54 9.63 4.95
CA MET A 406 -4.12 8.24 5.05
C MET A 406 -4.32 7.70 6.48
N VAL A 407 -4.06 8.53 7.46
CA VAL A 407 -4.19 8.18 8.88
C VAL A 407 -5.41 8.83 9.51
N GLY A 408 -5.58 10.14 9.41
CA GLY A 408 -6.81 10.90 9.72
C GLY A 408 -7.31 10.80 11.16
N THR A 409 -6.44 10.70 12.19
CA THR A 409 -6.91 10.68 13.58
C THR A 409 -7.50 12.03 14.00
N GLY A 410 -7.09 13.11 13.34
CA GLY A 410 -7.50 14.47 13.67
C GLY A 410 -6.84 15.03 14.94
N LYS A 411 -5.85 14.32 15.51
CA LYS A 411 -5.12 14.75 16.71
C LYS A 411 -3.95 15.67 16.39
N ASP A 412 -3.49 15.68 15.14
CA ASP A 412 -2.34 16.45 14.65
C ASP A 412 -1.01 16.13 15.39
N ASP A 413 -0.93 14.93 15.91
CA ASP A 413 0.25 14.38 16.57
C ASP A 413 1.10 13.50 15.61
N LEU A 414 2.02 12.71 16.15
CA LEU A 414 2.88 11.82 15.37
C LEU A 414 2.10 10.72 14.62
N SER A 415 0.91 10.37 15.09
CA SER A 415 0.07 9.38 14.40
C SER A 415 -0.43 9.91 13.05
N ASP A 416 -0.65 11.22 12.92
CA ASP A 416 -1.10 11.89 11.69
C ASP A 416 0.06 12.43 10.82
N ALA A 417 1.31 12.10 11.14
CA ALA A 417 2.47 12.65 10.44
C ALA A 417 2.43 12.35 8.91
N LEU A 418 1.87 11.20 8.52
CA LEU A 418 1.74 10.82 7.11
C LEU A 418 0.64 11.63 6.38
N ASP A 419 -0.30 12.24 7.10
CA ASP A 419 -1.28 13.14 6.49
C ASP A 419 -0.67 14.50 6.14
N ARG A 420 0.45 14.87 6.77
CA ARG A 420 1.24 16.09 6.47
C ARG A 420 2.42 15.74 5.57
N ARG A 421 2.14 15.48 4.32
CA ARG A 421 3.10 15.02 3.33
C ARG A 421 3.10 15.87 2.06
N VAL A 422 4.13 15.71 1.26
CA VAL A 422 4.16 16.16 -0.13
C VAL A 422 4.23 14.92 -1.01
N GLU A 423 3.31 14.79 -1.96
CA GLU A 423 3.29 13.70 -2.95
C GLU A 423 3.90 14.17 -4.27
N PHE A 424 4.58 13.26 -4.94
CA PHE A 424 5.17 13.42 -6.25
C PHE A 424 4.61 12.37 -7.18
N LYS A 425 3.91 12.80 -8.22
CA LYS A 425 3.24 11.92 -9.18
C LYS A 425 3.73 12.21 -10.58
N PRO A 426 4.40 11.27 -11.26
CA PRO A 426 4.72 11.40 -12.68
C PRO A 426 3.46 11.55 -13.53
N ILE A 427 3.45 12.53 -14.43
CA ILE A 427 2.38 12.76 -15.38
C ILE A 427 2.93 12.92 -16.80
N PRO A 428 2.22 12.47 -17.84
CA PRO A 428 2.77 12.38 -19.20
C PRO A 428 2.97 13.75 -19.88
N LYS A 429 2.28 14.78 -19.44
CA LYS A 429 2.36 16.13 -20.03
C LYS A 429 2.36 17.19 -18.93
N CYS A 430 3.17 18.23 -19.15
CA CYS A 430 3.05 19.48 -18.43
C CYS A 430 1.80 20.19 -18.94
N GLY A 431 0.88 20.54 -18.05
CA GLY A 431 -0.41 21.14 -18.38
C GLY A 431 -0.32 22.45 -19.16
#